data_35981ff372db1057455d3e6f9d9f75f2
#
_entry.id   35981ff372db1057455d3e6f9d9f75f2
#
_cell.length_a   1.000
_cell.length_b   1.000
_cell.length_c   1.000
_cell.angle_alpha   90.00
_cell.angle_beta   90.00
_cell.angle_gamma   90.00
#
_symmetry.space_group_name_H-M   'P 1'
#
loop_
_entity.id
_entity.type
_entity.pdbx_description
1 polymer ?
#
loop_
_entity_poly.entity_id
_entity_poly.type
_entity_poly.pdbx_seq_one_letter_code
_entity_poly.pdbx_strand_id
1 'polypeptide(L)'
;MRVLTYNIHKGYSAVPGNFTLKGMRDRLHDLDPDLMLLQEVQGSHQKKARRVKGWPTGTQGAFIADTRWPHVIYGRSAVYDHGDHGNAILSKHDITLWENIDISNHRLERRSLLHAVIHSPGHTRDLHVICVHLDLTARGRAAQVKKLAARIASAVPTNAPLLIAGDFNDYDERAGAVLEAELGLTEIHKALHGKHAKSFPSWYPMLALDRIYTRGLVAKSAQCLTGKPWSRLSDHGALIAEFTMPRNPVVHAPLVIANGTRT
;
A
#
# COMPACT_ATOMS: atom_id res chain seq x y z
N MET A 1 -13.32 9.69 2.47
CA MET A 1 -12.78 8.36 2.11
C MET A 1 -11.73 7.97 3.16
N ARG A 2 -11.85 6.79 3.74
CA ARG A 2 -10.88 6.21 4.68
C ARG A 2 -10.05 5.16 3.96
N VAL A 3 -8.73 5.29 4.00
CA VAL A 3 -7.78 4.39 3.34
C VAL A 3 -6.89 3.76 4.39
N LEU A 4 -6.65 2.46 4.27
CA LEU A 4 -5.74 1.73 5.14
C LEU A 4 -4.67 1.01 4.31
N THR A 5 -3.42 1.04 4.76
CA THR A 5 -2.38 0.14 4.27
C THR A 5 -1.84 -0.73 5.40
N TYR A 6 -1.56 -2.02 5.10
CA TYR A 6 -1.12 -2.97 6.11
C TYR A 6 -0.32 -4.13 5.51
N ASN A 7 0.92 -4.27 5.92
CA ASN A 7 1.66 -5.51 5.70
C ASN A 7 1.13 -6.56 6.71
N ILE A 8 0.44 -7.58 6.20
CA ILE A 8 -0.23 -8.58 7.03
C ILE A 8 0.66 -9.78 7.42
N HIS A 9 1.94 -9.74 7.07
CA HIS A 9 2.91 -10.78 7.41
C HIS A 9 2.37 -12.20 7.13
N LYS A 10 1.76 -12.40 5.98
CA LYS A 10 1.17 -13.68 5.56
C LYS A 10 0.11 -14.24 6.53
N GLY A 11 -0.54 -13.35 7.29
CA GLY A 11 -1.55 -13.70 8.30
C GLY A 11 -0.98 -14.18 9.62
N TYR A 12 0.30 -13.88 9.92
CA TYR A 12 0.94 -14.26 11.19
C TYR A 12 1.33 -13.02 12.02
N SER A 13 1.38 -13.21 13.33
CA SER A 13 2.00 -12.22 14.22
C SER A 13 3.53 -12.30 14.16
N ALA A 14 4.21 -11.37 14.85
CA ALA A 14 5.66 -11.43 15.05
C ALA A 14 6.11 -12.70 15.83
N VAL A 15 5.20 -13.35 16.56
CA VAL A 15 5.50 -14.61 17.26
C VAL A 15 5.44 -15.77 16.26
N PRO A 16 6.53 -16.55 16.10
CA PRO A 16 6.58 -17.66 15.17
C PRO A 16 5.42 -18.65 15.36
N GLY A 17 4.78 -19.03 14.24
CA GLY A 17 3.69 -20.00 14.23
C GLY A 17 2.32 -19.50 14.69
N ASN A 18 2.22 -18.27 15.19
CA ASN A 18 0.96 -17.70 15.65
C ASN A 18 0.16 -17.11 14.46
N PHE A 19 -0.78 -17.88 13.93
CA PHE A 19 -1.67 -17.49 12.83
C PHE A 19 -2.81 -16.62 13.33
N THR A 20 -2.93 -15.41 12.83
CA THR A 20 -3.80 -14.36 13.38
C THR A 20 -4.80 -13.78 12.37
N LEU A 21 -4.88 -14.35 11.17
CA LEU A 21 -5.65 -13.79 10.05
C LEU A 21 -7.13 -13.51 10.40
N LYS A 22 -7.77 -14.40 11.20
CA LYS A 22 -9.15 -14.16 11.65
C LYS A 22 -9.24 -12.92 12.53
N GLY A 23 -8.32 -12.76 13.48
CA GLY A 23 -8.28 -11.58 14.35
C GLY A 23 -7.97 -10.30 13.56
N MET A 24 -7.12 -10.37 12.52
CA MET A 24 -6.89 -9.24 11.60
C MET A 24 -8.19 -8.85 10.90
N ARG A 25 -8.89 -9.82 10.30
CA ARG A 25 -10.18 -9.57 9.65
C ARG A 25 -11.15 -8.86 10.58
N ASP A 26 -11.35 -9.40 11.78
CA ASP A 26 -12.31 -8.87 12.75
C ASP A 26 -11.96 -7.39 13.08
N ARG A 27 -10.68 -7.04 13.28
CA ARG A 27 -10.24 -5.66 13.55
C ARG A 27 -10.34 -4.74 12.33
N LEU A 28 -10.07 -5.23 11.13
CA LEU A 28 -10.25 -4.48 9.90
C LEU A 28 -11.73 -4.19 9.62
N HIS A 29 -12.61 -5.14 9.96
CA HIS A 29 -14.06 -4.95 9.91
C HIS A 29 -14.53 -3.88 10.93
N ASP A 30 -13.97 -3.84 12.14
CA ASP A 30 -14.29 -2.80 13.14
C ASP A 30 -13.87 -1.40 12.64
N LEU A 31 -12.73 -1.28 11.94
CA LEU A 31 -12.27 -0.01 11.36
C LEU A 31 -13.08 0.42 10.15
N ASP A 32 -13.58 -0.53 9.36
CA ASP A 32 -14.41 -0.34 8.19
C ASP A 32 -13.90 0.72 7.18
N PRO A 33 -12.62 0.66 6.72
CA PRO A 33 -12.11 1.59 5.73
C PRO A 33 -12.81 1.40 4.37
N ASP A 34 -12.80 2.45 3.53
CA ASP A 34 -13.37 2.38 2.19
C ASP A 34 -12.46 1.62 1.22
N LEU A 35 -11.14 1.71 1.48
CA LEU A 35 -10.09 1.14 0.64
C LEU A 35 -8.97 0.57 1.51
N MET A 36 -8.52 -0.65 1.20
CA MET A 36 -7.36 -1.28 1.84
C MET A 36 -6.31 -1.71 0.82
N LEU A 37 -5.04 -1.41 1.11
CA LEU A 37 -3.87 -1.85 0.37
C LEU A 37 -3.06 -2.79 1.27
N LEU A 38 -3.07 -4.08 0.96
CA LEU A 38 -2.47 -5.11 1.80
C LEU A 38 -1.21 -5.68 1.13
N GLN A 39 -0.15 -5.87 1.93
CA GLN A 39 1.10 -6.49 1.47
C GLN A 39 1.30 -7.84 2.17
N GLU A 40 2.14 -8.68 1.59
CA GLU A 40 2.39 -10.07 2.02
C GLU A 40 1.12 -10.93 2.12
N VAL A 41 0.15 -10.65 1.27
CA VAL A 41 -1.08 -11.45 1.19
C VAL A 41 -0.77 -12.79 0.54
N GLN A 42 -1.14 -13.91 1.17
CA GLN A 42 -1.04 -15.22 0.53
C GLN A 42 -2.24 -15.49 -0.38
N GLY A 43 -1.93 -15.87 -1.63
CA GLY A 43 -2.92 -16.33 -2.59
C GLY A 43 -3.33 -17.76 -2.27
N SER A 44 -2.45 -18.71 -2.57
CA SER A 44 -2.63 -20.12 -2.20
C SER A 44 -1.44 -20.63 -1.41
N HIS A 45 -1.65 -21.67 -0.60
CA HIS A 45 -0.53 -22.37 0.05
C HIS A 45 -0.94 -23.77 0.50
N GLN A 46 -0.74 -24.75 -0.36
CA GLN A 46 -1.21 -26.13 -0.15
C GLN A 46 -0.79 -26.76 1.18
N LYS A 47 0.48 -26.61 1.59
CA LYS A 47 0.98 -27.17 2.84
C LYS A 47 0.35 -26.50 4.06
N LYS A 48 0.17 -25.19 4.05
CA LYS A 48 -0.44 -24.45 5.16
C LYS A 48 -1.93 -24.72 5.25
N ALA A 49 -2.61 -24.82 4.12
CA ALA A 49 -4.04 -25.20 4.09
C ALA A 49 -4.34 -26.55 4.78
N ARG A 50 -3.38 -27.48 4.72
CA ARG A 50 -3.52 -28.80 5.39
C ARG A 50 -3.12 -28.78 6.87
N ARG A 51 -2.29 -27.85 7.32
CA ARG A 51 -1.65 -27.86 8.65
C ARG A 51 -2.13 -26.77 9.59
N VAL A 52 -2.58 -25.63 9.06
CA VAL A 52 -2.92 -24.45 9.85
C VAL A 52 -4.44 -24.40 10.03
N LYS A 53 -4.90 -24.53 11.26
CA LYS A 53 -6.33 -24.41 11.58
C LYS A 53 -6.83 -23.00 11.24
N GLY A 54 -7.93 -22.93 10.50
CA GLY A 54 -8.53 -21.63 10.08
C GLY A 54 -7.85 -21.00 8.85
N TRP A 55 -7.01 -21.77 8.13
CA TRP A 55 -6.51 -21.32 6.83
C TRP A 55 -7.66 -21.14 5.83
N PRO A 56 -7.75 -20.01 5.10
CA PRO A 56 -8.84 -19.75 4.17
C PRO A 56 -8.78 -20.68 2.94
N THR A 57 -9.93 -20.95 2.35
CA THR A 57 -10.04 -21.73 1.10
C THR A 57 -9.61 -20.96 -0.14
N GLY A 58 -9.70 -19.61 -0.09
CA GLY A 58 -9.26 -18.68 -1.15
C GLY A 58 -8.04 -17.89 -0.75
N THR A 59 -7.86 -16.73 -1.38
CA THR A 59 -6.80 -15.79 -1.00
C THR A 59 -7.08 -15.19 0.39
N GLN A 60 -6.03 -14.83 1.12
CA GLN A 60 -6.19 -14.13 2.40
C GLN A 60 -6.90 -12.78 2.23
N GLY A 61 -6.69 -12.10 1.09
CA GLY A 61 -7.42 -10.87 0.75
C GLY A 61 -8.93 -11.09 0.65
N ALA A 62 -9.37 -12.11 -0.08
CA ALA A 62 -10.78 -12.45 -0.17
C ALA A 62 -11.39 -12.83 1.19
N PHE A 63 -10.64 -13.56 2.03
CA PHE A 63 -11.09 -13.90 3.38
C PHE A 63 -11.25 -12.66 4.27
N ILE A 64 -10.35 -11.68 4.16
CA ILE A 64 -10.45 -10.41 4.90
C ILE A 64 -11.64 -9.60 4.38
N ALA A 65 -11.81 -9.53 3.07
CA ALA A 65 -12.87 -8.76 2.44
C ALA A 65 -14.27 -9.24 2.83
N ASP A 66 -14.45 -10.58 2.86
CA ASP A 66 -15.76 -11.20 3.09
C ASP A 66 -16.82 -10.53 2.17
N THR A 67 -17.92 -10.05 2.71
CA THR A 67 -18.97 -9.32 1.98
C THR A 67 -18.84 -7.80 2.08
N ARG A 68 -17.95 -7.29 2.92
CA ARG A 68 -17.81 -5.85 3.19
C ARG A 68 -17.09 -5.07 2.10
N TRP A 69 -16.12 -5.71 1.44
CA TRP A 69 -15.40 -5.14 0.31
C TRP A 69 -15.66 -5.99 -0.92
N PRO A 70 -16.70 -5.65 -1.71
CA PRO A 70 -17.13 -6.46 -2.84
C PRO A 70 -16.09 -6.52 -3.97
N HIS A 71 -15.18 -5.53 -4.04
CA HIS A 71 -14.17 -5.46 -5.08
C HIS A 71 -12.80 -5.84 -4.50
N VAL A 72 -12.30 -7.01 -4.88
CA VAL A 72 -11.01 -7.55 -4.42
C VAL A 72 -10.15 -7.89 -5.61
N ILE A 73 -8.97 -7.31 -5.66
CA ILE A 73 -7.92 -7.69 -6.62
C ILE A 73 -6.69 -8.19 -5.88
N TYR A 74 -6.02 -9.17 -6.48
CA TYR A 74 -4.82 -9.78 -5.94
C TYR A 74 -3.74 -9.90 -7.01
N GLY A 75 -2.58 -9.26 -6.78
CA GLY A 75 -1.41 -9.30 -7.63
C GLY A 75 -0.34 -10.21 -7.05
N ARG A 76 -0.06 -11.33 -7.72
CA ARG A 76 1.04 -12.22 -7.33
C ARG A 76 2.39 -11.57 -7.56
N SER A 77 3.24 -11.56 -6.54
CA SER A 77 4.63 -11.11 -6.66
C SER A 77 5.58 -12.31 -6.70
N ALA A 78 5.49 -13.21 -5.74
CA ALA A 78 6.33 -14.40 -5.65
C ALA A 78 5.50 -15.68 -5.75
N VAL A 79 5.97 -16.59 -6.62
CA VAL A 79 5.39 -17.93 -6.81
C VAL A 79 6.45 -18.96 -6.46
N TYR A 80 6.09 -19.96 -5.68
CA TYR A 80 6.94 -21.06 -5.23
C TYR A 80 6.16 -22.39 -5.26
N ASP A 81 6.82 -23.52 -5.12
CA ASP A 81 6.26 -24.88 -5.33
C ASP A 81 4.95 -25.16 -4.60
N HIS A 82 4.72 -24.51 -3.47
CA HIS A 82 3.57 -24.80 -2.60
C HIS A 82 2.56 -23.66 -2.49
N GLY A 83 2.77 -22.55 -3.21
CA GLY A 83 1.88 -21.41 -3.16
C GLY A 83 2.47 -20.13 -3.72
N ASP A 84 1.85 -19.01 -3.36
CA ASP A 84 2.23 -17.70 -3.81
C ASP A 84 1.87 -16.63 -2.78
N HIS A 85 2.50 -15.46 -2.88
CA HIS A 85 2.11 -14.28 -2.13
C HIS A 85 2.32 -13.00 -2.96
N GLY A 86 1.67 -11.93 -2.54
CA GLY A 86 1.76 -10.65 -3.22
C GLY A 86 1.00 -9.55 -2.52
N ASN A 87 0.48 -8.61 -3.29
CA ASN A 87 -0.29 -7.48 -2.83
C ASN A 87 -1.78 -7.68 -3.12
N ALA A 88 -2.65 -7.07 -2.31
CA ALA A 88 -4.08 -7.03 -2.59
C ALA A 88 -4.64 -5.62 -2.37
N ILE A 89 -5.66 -5.27 -3.15
CA ILE A 89 -6.48 -4.07 -2.94
C ILE A 89 -7.92 -4.52 -2.74
N LEU A 90 -8.53 -4.07 -1.64
CA LEU A 90 -9.92 -4.31 -1.29
C LEU A 90 -10.64 -2.98 -1.29
N SER A 91 -11.78 -2.88 -1.98
CA SER A 91 -12.51 -1.63 -2.17
C SER A 91 -14.02 -1.80 -1.97
N LYS A 92 -14.64 -0.80 -1.35
CA LYS A 92 -16.11 -0.64 -1.34
C LYS A 92 -16.63 -0.03 -2.65
N HIS A 93 -15.74 0.57 -3.44
CA HIS A 93 -16.04 1.21 -4.72
C HIS A 93 -15.57 0.35 -5.88
N ASP A 94 -16.21 0.51 -7.04
CA ASP A 94 -15.88 -0.25 -8.24
C ASP A 94 -14.43 -0.07 -8.67
N ILE A 95 -13.74 -1.18 -8.94
CA ILE A 95 -12.42 -1.20 -9.57
C ILE A 95 -12.64 -1.39 -11.07
N THR A 96 -12.44 -0.32 -11.84
CA THR A 96 -12.73 -0.31 -13.29
C THR A 96 -11.62 -0.87 -14.14
N LEU A 97 -10.38 -0.75 -13.65
CA LEU A 97 -9.19 -1.25 -14.31
C LEU A 97 -8.13 -1.63 -13.26
N TRP A 98 -7.35 -2.66 -13.53
CA TRP A 98 -6.18 -2.98 -12.69
C TRP A 98 -5.12 -3.75 -13.46
N GLU A 99 -3.89 -3.65 -12.98
CA GLU A 99 -2.73 -4.35 -13.52
C GLU A 99 -1.72 -4.67 -12.41
N ASN A 100 -1.13 -5.85 -12.48
CA ASN A 100 -0.04 -6.26 -11.60
C ASN A 100 1.28 -6.25 -12.38
N ILE A 101 2.18 -5.32 -12.03
CA ILE A 101 3.40 -5.04 -12.78
C ILE A 101 4.61 -5.59 -12.01
N ASP A 102 5.36 -6.49 -12.63
CA ASP A 102 6.62 -7.01 -12.04
C ASP A 102 7.69 -5.92 -12.01
N ILE A 103 8.13 -5.59 -10.80
CA ILE A 103 9.23 -4.65 -10.56
C ILE A 103 10.48 -5.33 -9.97
N SER A 104 10.52 -6.65 -9.95
CA SER A 104 11.63 -7.42 -9.40
C SER A 104 12.97 -7.01 -10.02
N ASN A 105 14.02 -6.98 -9.21
CA ASN A 105 15.39 -6.73 -9.67
C ASN A 105 16.17 -8.02 -9.88
N HIS A 106 15.82 -9.07 -9.14
CA HIS A 106 16.43 -10.39 -9.24
C HIS A 106 15.43 -11.50 -8.87
N ARG A 107 15.82 -12.76 -9.15
CA ARG A 107 14.91 -13.91 -9.02
C ARG A 107 14.58 -14.29 -7.57
N LEU A 108 15.44 -13.94 -6.63
CA LEU A 108 15.29 -14.35 -5.22
C LEU A 108 14.31 -13.47 -4.44
N GLU A 109 14.13 -12.21 -4.87
CA GLU A 109 13.22 -11.28 -4.23
C GLU A 109 12.24 -10.70 -5.27
N ARG A 110 11.05 -11.27 -5.31
CA ARG A 110 10.01 -10.90 -6.25
C ARG A 110 9.13 -9.80 -5.65
N ARG A 111 8.95 -8.73 -6.41
CA ARG A 111 8.13 -7.56 -6.05
C ARG A 111 7.24 -7.14 -7.20
N SER A 112 6.07 -6.62 -6.89
CA SER A 112 5.17 -6.06 -7.89
C SER A 112 4.52 -4.76 -7.41
N LEU A 113 4.09 -3.94 -8.35
CA LEU A 113 3.14 -2.85 -8.15
C LEU A 113 1.76 -3.37 -8.53
N LEU A 114 0.79 -3.25 -7.64
CA LEU A 114 -0.61 -3.51 -7.97
C LEU A 114 -1.29 -2.17 -8.17
N HIS A 115 -1.54 -1.81 -9.43
CA HIS A 115 -2.16 -0.56 -9.83
C HIS A 115 -3.63 -0.79 -10.16
N ALA A 116 -4.52 -0.02 -9.55
CA ALA A 116 -5.95 -0.04 -9.78
C ALA A 116 -6.48 1.36 -10.08
N VAL A 117 -7.59 1.42 -10.82
CA VAL A 117 -8.39 2.62 -11.03
C VAL A 117 -9.72 2.40 -10.33
N ILE A 118 -10.02 3.26 -9.37
CA ILE A 118 -11.20 3.18 -8.54
C ILE A 118 -12.21 4.23 -9.01
N HIS A 119 -13.41 3.78 -9.36
CA HIS A 119 -14.48 4.70 -9.69
C HIS A 119 -14.86 5.58 -8.50
N SER A 120 -14.93 6.88 -8.72
CA SER A 120 -15.21 7.88 -7.67
C SER A 120 -16.54 8.59 -7.93
N PRO A 121 -17.67 8.06 -7.44
CA PRO A 121 -19.00 8.65 -7.67
C PRO A 121 -19.06 10.12 -7.26
N GLY A 122 -19.59 10.97 -8.13
CA GLY A 122 -19.71 12.42 -7.89
C GLY A 122 -18.42 13.22 -8.11
N HIS A 123 -17.34 12.60 -8.56
CA HIS A 123 -16.09 13.24 -8.96
C HIS A 123 -15.88 13.13 -10.47
N THR A 124 -15.21 14.10 -11.07
CA THR A 124 -14.96 14.14 -12.52
C THR A 124 -13.87 13.21 -12.98
N ARG A 125 -13.13 12.61 -12.05
CA ARG A 125 -12.00 11.74 -12.33
C ARG A 125 -11.95 10.59 -11.35
N ASP A 126 -11.56 9.42 -11.86
CA ASP A 126 -11.32 8.24 -11.09
C ASP A 126 -10.01 8.34 -10.30
N LEU A 127 -9.94 7.66 -9.16
CA LEU A 127 -8.77 7.62 -8.30
C LEU A 127 -7.82 6.51 -8.76
N HIS A 128 -6.59 6.87 -9.10
CA HIS A 128 -5.52 5.91 -9.30
C HIS A 128 -4.93 5.48 -7.96
N VAL A 129 -4.80 4.17 -7.76
CA VAL A 129 -4.32 3.57 -6.50
C VAL A 129 -3.21 2.58 -6.82
N ILE A 130 -2.07 2.70 -6.16
CA ILE A 130 -0.94 1.79 -6.33
C ILE A 130 -0.54 1.20 -4.98
N CYS A 131 -0.66 -0.12 -4.84
CA CYS A 131 -0.14 -0.86 -3.69
C CYS A 131 1.29 -1.32 -3.98
N VAL A 132 2.21 -1.00 -3.07
CA VAL A 132 3.63 -1.33 -3.20
C VAL A 132 4.12 -2.20 -2.05
N HIS A 133 5.12 -3.04 -2.33
CA HIS A 133 6.00 -3.64 -1.34
C HIS A 133 7.41 -3.66 -1.96
N LEU A 134 8.27 -2.72 -1.54
CA LEU A 134 9.57 -2.50 -2.15
C LEU A 134 10.65 -3.43 -1.56
N ASP A 135 11.81 -3.42 -2.22
CA ASP A 135 13.00 -4.19 -1.89
C ASP A 135 13.61 -3.77 -0.54
N LEU A 136 14.22 -4.73 0.16
CA LEU A 136 14.93 -4.49 1.42
C LEU A 136 16.22 -3.70 1.23
N THR A 137 16.85 -3.79 0.05
CA THR A 137 18.12 -3.11 -0.23
C THR A 137 17.89 -1.71 -0.81
N ALA A 138 18.71 -0.73 -0.43
CA ALA A 138 18.62 0.63 -0.95
C ALA A 138 18.78 0.69 -2.49
N ARG A 139 19.69 -0.13 -3.06
CA ARG A 139 19.87 -0.25 -4.52
C ARG A 139 18.64 -0.82 -5.20
N GLY A 140 18.04 -1.85 -4.61
CA GLY A 140 16.82 -2.46 -5.12
C GLY A 140 15.65 -1.49 -5.10
N ARG A 141 15.45 -0.78 -3.97
CA ARG A 141 14.42 0.26 -3.85
C ARG A 141 14.59 1.37 -4.89
N ALA A 142 15.81 1.89 -5.08
CA ALA A 142 16.07 2.93 -6.06
C ALA A 142 15.69 2.51 -7.49
N ALA A 143 16.01 1.26 -7.88
CA ALA A 143 15.60 0.73 -9.18
C ALA A 143 14.08 0.56 -9.29
N GLN A 144 13.41 0.13 -8.22
CA GLN A 144 11.95 -0.06 -8.19
C GLN A 144 11.20 1.27 -8.18
N VAL A 145 11.71 2.30 -7.50
CA VAL A 145 11.13 3.66 -7.54
C VAL A 145 11.18 4.23 -8.96
N LYS A 146 12.26 3.99 -9.73
CA LYS A 146 12.31 4.38 -11.15
C LYS A 146 11.22 3.69 -11.98
N LYS A 147 10.97 2.39 -11.75
CA LYS A 147 9.88 1.66 -12.41
C LYS A 147 8.50 2.18 -12.01
N LEU A 148 8.33 2.53 -10.72
CA LEU A 148 7.11 3.17 -10.22
C LEU A 148 6.90 4.55 -10.89
N ALA A 149 7.92 5.39 -10.96
CA ALA A 149 7.85 6.68 -11.62
C ALA A 149 7.49 6.54 -13.12
N ALA A 150 8.11 5.61 -13.83
CA ALA A 150 7.79 5.31 -15.23
C ALA A 150 6.33 4.86 -15.38
N ARG A 151 5.82 4.01 -14.48
CA ARG A 151 4.42 3.60 -14.48
C ARG A 151 3.47 4.76 -14.28
N ILE A 152 3.76 5.64 -13.32
CA ILE A 152 2.95 6.83 -13.06
C ILE A 152 2.93 7.73 -14.28
N ALA A 153 4.09 8.01 -14.89
CA ALA A 153 4.19 8.86 -16.07
C ALA A 153 3.42 8.32 -17.28
N SER A 154 3.39 6.98 -17.45
CA SER A 154 2.75 6.35 -18.61
C SER A 154 1.26 6.07 -18.45
N ALA A 155 0.77 5.90 -17.21
CA ALA A 155 -0.58 5.36 -16.98
C ALA A 155 -1.47 6.22 -16.06
N VAL A 156 -0.92 7.25 -15.41
CA VAL A 156 -1.70 8.13 -14.53
C VAL A 156 -1.76 9.53 -15.13
N PRO A 157 -2.93 10.01 -15.56
CA PRO A 157 -3.07 11.38 -16.04
C PRO A 157 -2.57 12.38 -15.00
N THR A 158 -1.88 13.43 -15.45
CA THR A 158 -1.24 14.43 -14.56
C THR A 158 -2.23 15.11 -13.61
N ASN A 159 -3.48 15.23 -14.02
CA ASN A 159 -4.57 15.84 -13.27
C ASN A 159 -5.49 14.82 -12.57
N ALA A 160 -5.18 13.52 -12.62
CA ALA A 160 -5.91 12.51 -11.88
C ALA A 160 -5.41 12.44 -10.43
N PRO A 161 -6.33 12.21 -9.46
CA PRO A 161 -5.93 11.93 -8.09
C PRO A 161 -5.18 10.59 -8.04
N LEU A 162 -4.08 10.57 -7.29
CA LEU A 162 -3.21 9.41 -7.13
C LEU A 162 -2.96 9.14 -5.65
N LEU A 163 -3.06 7.86 -5.26
CA LEU A 163 -2.70 7.36 -3.95
C LEU A 163 -1.74 6.18 -4.11
N ILE A 164 -0.61 6.23 -3.42
CA ILE A 164 0.36 5.15 -3.37
C ILE A 164 0.57 4.78 -1.91
N ALA A 165 0.34 3.53 -1.56
CA ALA A 165 0.54 3.09 -0.19
C ALA A 165 1.08 1.67 -0.12
N GLY A 166 1.75 1.36 0.98
CA GLY A 166 2.32 0.05 1.21
C GLY A 166 3.57 0.08 2.08
N ASP A 167 4.28 -1.04 2.03
CA ASP A 167 5.58 -1.21 2.66
C ASP A 167 6.69 -0.78 1.69
N PHE A 168 7.27 0.37 1.98
CA PHE A 168 8.36 0.95 1.17
C PHE A 168 9.73 0.43 1.57
N ASN A 169 9.87 -0.23 2.73
CA ASN A 169 11.15 -0.65 3.28
C ASN A 169 12.21 0.48 3.31
N ASP A 170 11.75 1.75 3.28
CA ASP A 170 12.57 2.94 3.06
C ASP A 170 13.03 3.56 4.39
N TYR A 171 13.83 2.79 5.13
CA TYR A 171 14.36 3.19 6.43
C TYR A 171 15.40 4.33 6.34
N ASP A 172 15.98 4.58 5.17
CA ASP A 172 16.94 5.64 4.88
C ASP A 172 16.32 6.88 4.17
N GLU A 173 14.99 6.88 3.98
CA GLU A 173 14.14 7.95 3.42
C GLU A 173 14.50 8.40 1.99
N ARG A 174 15.36 7.63 1.28
CA ARG A 174 15.83 8.00 -0.08
C ARG A 174 14.76 7.79 -1.14
N ALA A 175 13.98 6.74 -1.02
CA ALA A 175 12.87 6.47 -1.95
C ALA A 175 11.78 7.55 -1.83
N GLY A 176 11.45 7.93 -0.59
CA GLY A 176 10.49 8.99 -0.31
C GLY A 176 10.90 10.34 -0.89
N ALA A 177 12.16 10.74 -0.74
CA ALA A 177 12.67 11.98 -1.28
C ALA A 177 12.50 12.09 -2.81
N VAL A 178 12.73 10.99 -3.55
CA VAL A 178 12.49 10.92 -5.01
C VAL A 178 11.01 11.07 -5.35
N LEU A 179 10.12 10.37 -4.63
CA LEU A 179 8.68 10.44 -4.85
C LEU A 179 8.12 11.86 -4.62
N GLU A 180 8.60 12.53 -3.59
CA GLU A 180 8.21 13.92 -3.27
C GLU A 180 8.75 14.91 -4.33
N ALA A 181 10.04 14.84 -4.65
CA ALA A 181 10.70 15.81 -5.52
C ALA A 181 10.37 15.65 -7.00
N GLU A 182 10.32 14.40 -7.53
CA GLU A 182 10.16 14.16 -8.96
C GLU A 182 8.68 13.97 -9.37
N LEU A 183 7.83 13.46 -8.47
CA LEU A 183 6.45 13.12 -8.81
C LEU A 183 5.41 14.03 -8.14
N GLY A 184 5.88 15.01 -7.34
CA GLY A 184 4.99 15.93 -6.63
C GLY A 184 4.03 15.25 -5.66
N LEU A 185 4.45 14.12 -5.09
CA LEU A 185 3.68 13.38 -4.11
C LEU A 185 3.90 13.95 -2.71
N THR A 186 2.89 13.86 -1.86
CA THR A 186 2.96 14.26 -0.45
C THR A 186 2.82 13.02 0.41
N GLU A 187 3.79 12.78 1.31
CA GLU A 187 3.63 11.74 2.33
C GLU A 187 2.74 12.28 3.46
N ILE A 188 1.66 11.57 3.74
CA ILE A 188 0.53 12.12 4.50
C ILE A 188 0.81 12.23 5.99
N HIS A 189 1.46 11.23 6.60
CA HIS A 189 1.75 11.29 8.04
C HIS A 189 2.79 12.36 8.35
N LYS A 190 3.82 12.50 7.52
CA LYS A 190 4.84 13.55 7.62
C LYS A 190 4.23 14.93 7.42
N ALA A 191 3.33 15.10 6.45
CA ALA A 191 2.65 16.37 6.21
C ALA A 191 1.79 16.82 7.39
N LEU A 192 1.09 15.89 8.06
CA LEU A 192 0.20 16.19 9.19
C LEU A 192 0.91 16.28 10.53
N HIS A 193 2.01 15.53 10.73
CA HIS A 193 2.65 15.36 12.03
C HIS A 193 4.13 15.74 12.07
N GLY A 194 4.70 16.24 10.95
CA GLY A 194 6.11 16.65 10.86
C GLY A 194 7.11 15.49 10.80
N LYS A 195 6.66 14.23 10.81
CA LYS A 195 7.50 13.02 10.80
C LYS A 195 6.76 11.85 10.18
N HIS A 196 7.51 10.88 9.65
CA HIS A 196 6.97 9.62 9.18
C HIS A 196 6.41 8.77 10.33
N ALA A 197 5.40 7.96 10.03
CA ALA A 197 4.82 7.02 10.98
C ALA A 197 5.79 5.86 11.25
N LYS A 198 6.15 5.63 12.49
CA LYS A 198 6.92 4.43 12.87
C LYS A 198 5.96 3.24 12.95
N SER A 199 6.12 2.28 12.04
CA SER A 199 5.23 1.12 11.89
C SER A 199 5.88 -0.20 12.25
N PHE A 200 7.21 -0.28 12.27
CA PHE A 200 7.93 -1.54 12.48
C PHE A 200 8.99 -1.45 13.59
N PRO A 201 9.19 -2.50 14.39
CA PRO A 201 8.23 -3.59 14.60
C PRO A 201 7.00 -3.10 15.38
N SER A 202 5.82 -3.66 15.14
CA SER A 202 4.53 -3.17 15.67
C SER A 202 4.44 -3.13 17.20
N TRP A 203 5.22 -3.95 17.90
CA TRP A 203 5.25 -4.02 19.36
C TRP A 203 6.20 -3.01 20.00
N TYR A 204 7.19 -2.50 19.24
CA TYR A 204 8.10 -1.42 19.64
C TYR A 204 8.52 -0.61 18.41
N PRO A 205 7.69 0.31 17.92
CA PRO A 205 7.89 0.96 16.64
C PRO A 205 9.12 1.86 16.60
N MET A 206 10.09 1.49 15.75
CA MET A 206 11.34 2.24 15.55
C MET A 206 11.52 2.70 14.11
N LEU A 207 11.12 1.91 13.12
CA LEU A 207 11.32 2.17 11.71
C LEU A 207 10.02 2.60 11.03
N ALA A 208 10.11 3.56 10.12
CA ALA A 208 8.99 4.05 9.31
C ALA A 208 9.05 3.38 7.93
N LEU A 209 8.52 2.15 7.84
CA LEU A 209 8.57 1.34 6.61
C LEU A 209 7.31 1.51 5.76
N ASP A 210 6.14 1.61 6.41
CA ASP A 210 4.85 1.75 5.75
C ASP A 210 4.51 3.23 5.58
N ARG A 211 4.00 3.60 4.40
CA ARG A 211 3.71 5.00 4.06
C ARG A 211 2.49 5.12 3.17
N ILE A 212 1.91 6.33 3.15
CA ILE A 212 0.83 6.73 2.26
C ILE A 212 1.23 8.04 1.58
N TYR A 213 1.43 8.00 0.27
CA TYR A 213 1.69 9.15 -0.58
C TYR A 213 0.46 9.49 -1.40
N THR A 214 0.21 10.79 -1.60
CA THR A 214 -0.90 11.24 -2.45
C THR A 214 -0.56 12.43 -3.30
N ARG A 215 -1.32 12.58 -4.38
CA ARG A 215 -1.43 13.77 -5.20
C ARG A 215 -2.90 14.01 -5.54
N GLY A 216 -3.39 15.25 -5.42
CA GLY A 216 -4.78 15.56 -5.74
C GLY A 216 -5.81 15.10 -4.70
N LEU A 217 -5.38 14.69 -3.50
CA LEU A 217 -6.25 14.40 -2.35
C LEU A 217 -5.89 15.33 -1.19
N VAL A 218 -6.90 15.68 -0.38
CA VAL A 218 -6.69 16.48 0.84
C VAL A 218 -6.80 15.55 2.05
N ALA A 219 -5.71 15.35 2.77
CA ALA A 219 -5.70 14.56 3.99
C ALA A 219 -6.33 15.34 5.16
N LYS A 220 -7.16 14.66 5.94
CA LYS A 220 -7.78 15.17 7.18
C LYS A 220 -7.11 14.61 8.42
N SER A 221 -6.76 13.33 8.38
CA SER A 221 -6.12 12.64 9.49
C SER A 221 -5.25 11.51 8.98
N ALA A 222 -4.22 11.14 9.75
CA ALA A 222 -3.41 9.95 9.54
C ALA A 222 -2.99 9.39 10.89
N GLN A 223 -3.04 8.07 11.04
CA GLN A 223 -2.67 7.38 12.26
C GLN A 223 -1.97 6.07 11.95
N CYS A 224 -0.94 5.72 12.74
CA CYS A 224 -0.35 4.40 12.75
C CYS A 224 -0.91 3.60 13.93
N LEU A 225 -1.52 2.46 13.63
CA LEU A 225 -2.15 1.57 14.60
C LEU A 225 -1.10 0.57 15.09
N THR A 226 -0.50 0.88 16.23
CA THR A 226 0.52 0.05 16.91
C THR A 226 0.05 -0.29 18.33
N GLY A 227 0.82 -1.08 19.05
CA GLY A 227 0.40 -1.53 20.38
C GLY A 227 -0.73 -2.58 20.30
N LYS A 228 -1.32 -2.93 21.45
CA LYS A 228 -2.43 -3.91 21.51
C LYS A 228 -3.72 -3.29 20.96
N PRO A 229 -4.52 -4.01 20.15
CA PRO A 229 -4.32 -5.41 19.73
C PRO A 229 -3.41 -5.61 18.51
N TRP A 230 -3.05 -4.54 17.77
CA TRP A 230 -2.35 -4.56 16.48
C TRP A 230 -0.99 -5.25 16.55
N SER A 231 -0.21 -5.01 17.61
CA SER A 231 1.09 -5.64 17.83
C SER A 231 1.04 -7.17 18.04
N ARG A 232 -0.17 -7.76 18.15
CA ARG A 232 -0.38 -9.20 18.22
C ARG A 232 -0.87 -9.81 16.93
N LEU A 233 -1.11 -8.98 15.91
CA LEU A 233 -1.70 -9.41 14.64
C LEU A 233 -0.66 -9.53 13.53
N SER A 234 0.23 -8.55 13.39
CA SER A 234 1.35 -8.54 12.45
C SER A 234 2.60 -7.98 13.12
N ASP A 235 3.75 -8.13 12.50
CA ASP A 235 4.99 -7.45 12.89
C ASP A 235 5.03 -5.99 12.40
N HIS A 236 4.13 -5.57 11.51
CA HIS A 236 3.90 -4.18 11.13
C HIS A 236 2.69 -3.57 11.84
N GLY A 237 2.69 -2.25 12.03
CA GLY A 237 1.52 -1.46 12.37
C GLY A 237 0.76 -1.07 11.11
N ALA A 238 -0.58 -1.08 11.16
CA ALA A 238 -1.39 -0.59 10.06
C ALA A 238 -1.43 0.94 10.02
N LEU A 239 -1.32 1.55 8.84
CA LEU A 239 -1.56 2.98 8.65
C LEU A 239 -2.97 3.22 8.12
N ILE A 240 -3.71 4.12 8.75
CA ILE A 240 -5.02 4.57 8.30
C ILE A 240 -5.01 6.08 8.12
N ALA A 241 -5.62 6.58 7.04
CA ALA A 241 -5.76 8.00 6.78
C ALA A 241 -7.15 8.32 6.22
N GLU A 242 -7.63 9.53 6.50
CA GLU A 242 -8.89 10.06 5.97
C GLU A 242 -8.62 11.17 4.97
N PHE A 243 -9.35 11.13 3.85
CA PHE A 243 -9.20 12.05 2.74
C PHE A 243 -10.53 12.65 2.31
N THR A 244 -10.46 13.88 1.80
CA THR A 244 -11.46 14.43 0.88
C THR A 244 -10.88 14.49 -0.52
N MET A 245 -11.69 14.10 -1.50
CA MET A 245 -11.39 14.39 -2.90
C MET A 245 -11.91 15.80 -3.19
N PRO A 246 -11.08 16.73 -3.67
CA PRO A 246 -11.57 18.05 -4.05
C PRO A 246 -12.55 17.91 -5.21
N ARG A 247 -13.65 18.65 -5.16
CA ARG A 247 -14.67 18.67 -6.23
C ARG A 247 -14.15 19.29 -7.52
N ASN A 248 -13.10 20.12 -7.44
CA ASN A 248 -12.34 20.65 -8.58
C ASN A 248 -10.89 20.19 -8.47
N PRO A 249 -10.27 19.67 -9.53
CA PRO A 249 -8.87 19.31 -9.49
C PRO A 249 -8.01 20.55 -9.23
N VAL A 250 -7.21 20.52 -8.18
CA VAL A 250 -6.15 21.50 -7.99
C VAL A 250 -5.12 21.22 -9.07
N VAL A 251 -5.04 22.09 -10.06
CA VAL A 251 -3.97 22.04 -11.07
C VAL A 251 -2.69 22.47 -10.36
N HIS A 252 -1.88 21.52 -9.93
CA HIS A 252 -0.51 21.82 -9.54
C HIS A 252 0.24 22.18 -10.84
N ALA A 253 0.53 23.45 -11.03
CA ALA A 253 1.43 23.87 -12.09
C ALA A 253 2.78 23.19 -11.86
N PRO A 254 3.41 22.62 -12.91
CA PRO A 254 4.78 22.14 -12.79
C PRO A 254 5.67 23.29 -12.35
N LEU A 255 6.55 23.05 -11.38
CA LEU A 255 7.60 23.98 -11.01
C LEU A 255 8.44 24.26 -12.28
N VAL A 256 8.23 25.43 -12.88
CA VAL A 256 9.09 25.93 -13.95
C VAL A 256 10.43 26.29 -13.29
N ILE A 257 11.41 25.43 -13.44
CA ILE A 257 12.80 25.78 -13.11
C ILE A 257 13.20 26.81 -14.16
N ALA A 258 13.22 28.08 -13.79
CA ALA A 258 13.79 29.12 -14.61
C ALA A 258 15.31 28.85 -14.73
N ASN A 259 15.72 28.33 -15.89
CA ASN A 259 17.13 28.28 -16.26
C ASN A 259 17.64 29.71 -16.36
N GLY A 260 18.32 30.17 -15.31
CA GLY A 260 19.05 31.42 -15.33
C GLY A 260 20.19 31.34 -16.36
N THR A 261 19.99 31.94 -17.51
CA THR A 261 21.09 32.29 -18.43
C THR A 261 21.99 33.31 -17.74
N ARG A 262 23.15 32.86 -17.33
CA ARG A 262 24.28 33.81 -17.03
C ARG A 262 24.85 34.32 -18.36
N THR A 263 24.72 35.59 -18.59
CA THR A 263 25.57 36.35 -19.49
C THR A 263 26.91 36.62 -18.82
#